data_7f66e94af837b8b6561f7e8cf8bc6103
#
_entry.id   7f66e94af837b8b6561f7e8cf8bc6103
#
_cell.length_a   1.000
_cell.length_b   1.000
_cell.length_c   1.000
_cell.angle_alpha   90.00
_cell.angle_beta   90.00
_cell.angle_gamma   90.00
#
_symmetry.space_group_name_H-M   'P 1'
#
loop_
_entity.id
_entity.type
_entity.pdbx_description
1 polymer ?
#
loop_
_entity_poly.entity_id
_entity_poly.type
_entity_poly.pdbx_seq_one_letter_code
_entity_poly.pdbx_strand_id
1 'polypeptide(L)'
;MKTTFPTLSLALMLAIANASAADSAAAPKEKVFETKALGIQLSIKMVGPYMEAADLQIICLFKHKDSGDTYQGAAKDTDAHLGGVLSALRNRGEFVGELGETFLFAPPKGSMPAKRFMVIGLGDEKDLSLDSLRVVGRIAAREAVRLKAKRVAWAPVIRDEGNSTIEVGEGDRVFVEQMLSAYDTEQRLQTQGLAPKFDIESLVIEAGPTFFDGAVKQVGQGIDSIIAELQKRDSTPYASTTK
;
A
#
# COMPACT_ATOMS: atom_id res chain seq x y z
N MET A 1 71.59 -6.32 54.58
CA MET A 1 70.59 -6.80 53.59
C MET A 1 70.20 -5.61 52.77
N LYS A 2 70.68 -5.58 51.51
CA LYS A 2 70.42 -4.49 50.55
C LYS A 2 69.38 -5.02 49.52
N THR A 3 68.24 -4.46 49.53
CA THR A 3 67.18 -4.75 48.58
C THR A 3 67.20 -3.70 47.46
N THR A 4 67.61 -4.09 46.27
CA THR A 4 67.56 -3.29 45.08
C THR A 4 66.19 -3.42 44.34
N PHE A 5 65.52 -2.30 44.05
CA PHE A 5 64.33 -2.20 43.27
C PHE A 5 64.71 -1.98 41.75
N PRO A 6 64.14 -2.66 40.83
CA PRO A 6 64.32 -2.35 39.41
C PRO A 6 63.37 -1.24 38.99
N THR A 7 63.91 -0.28 38.25
CA THR A 7 63.19 0.80 37.55
C THR A 7 62.44 0.29 36.36
N LEU A 8 61.14 0.50 36.35
CA LEU A 8 60.24 0.16 35.23
C LEU A 8 60.19 1.36 34.26
N SER A 9 60.82 1.20 33.06
CA SER A 9 60.71 2.18 31.96
C SER A 9 59.34 2.07 31.29
N LEU A 10 58.54 3.14 31.39
CA LEU A 10 57.25 3.28 30.71
C LEU A 10 57.49 3.78 29.27
N ALA A 11 57.42 2.89 28.28
CA ALA A 11 57.43 3.27 26.88
C ALA A 11 56.01 3.70 26.44
N LEU A 12 55.87 5.01 26.20
CA LEU A 12 54.62 5.59 25.70
C LEU A 12 54.53 5.29 24.16
N MET A 13 53.71 4.29 23.77
CA MET A 13 53.36 4.08 22.40
C MET A 13 52.24 5.02 21.98
N LEU A 14 52.55 5.98 21.11
CA LEU A 14 51.59 6.89 20.46
C LEU A 14 50.86 6.11 19.34
N ALA A 15 49.68 5.60 19.59
CA ALA A 15 48.85 5.03 18.56
C ALA A 15 48.15 6.16 17.77
N ILE A 16 48.62 6.38 16.52
CA ILE A 16 47.94 7.27 15.60
C ILE A 16 46.73 6.53 15.09
N ALA A 17 45.56 6.88 15.60
CA ALA A 17 44.28 6.43 15.06
C ALA A 17 44.00 7.17 13.75
N ASN A 18 44.23 6.51 12.61
CA ASN A 18 43.70 6.95 11.36
C ASN A 18 42.17 6.77 11.40
N ALA A 19 41.45 7.82 11.71
CA ALA A 19 40.01 7.89 11.46
C ALA A 19 39.79 7.98 9.97
N SER A 20 39.55 6.84 9.34
CA SER A 20 39.00 6.78 7.99
C SER A 20 37.60 7.41 8.06
N ALA A 21 37.45 8.60 7.49
CA ALA A 21 36.15 9.17 7.21
C ALA A 21 35.46 8.25 6.21
N ALA A 22 34.63 7.32 6.71
CA ALA A 22 33.68 6.62 5.88
C ALA A 22 32.74 7.69 5.31
N ASP A 23 32.87 7.92 4.02
CA ASP A 23 31.96 8.74 3.23
C ASP A 23 30.55 8.15 3.43
N SER A 24 29.75 8.81 4.26
CA SER A 24 28.35 8.46 4.48
C SER A 24 27.63 8.82 3.18
N ALA A 25 27.61 7.86 2.23
CA ALA A 25 26.73 7.95 1.08
C ALA A 25 25.32 8.15 1.63
N ALA A 26 24.79 9.37 1.49
CA ALA A 26 23.41 9.69 1.86
C ALA A 26 22.52 8.65 1.17
N ALA A 27 21.67 7.96 1.97
CA ALA A 27 20.70 7.02 1.43
C ALA A 27 19.96 7.71 0.27
N PRO A 28 19.76 7.02 -0.86
CA PRO A 28 19.10 7.62 -2.01
C PRO A 28 17.77 8.20 -1.54
N LYS A 29 17.52 9.48 -1.80
CA LYS A 29 16.29 10.15 -1.43
C LYS A 29 15.15 9.35 -2.06
N GLU A 30 14.24 8.88 -1.22
CA GLU A 30 13.05 8.16 -1.64
C GLU A 30 12.29 9.02 -2.67
N LYS A 31 12.05 8.48 -3.87
CA LYS A 31 11.24 9.18 -4.86
C LYS A 31 9.79 9.15 -4.36
N VAL A 32 9.20 10.32 -4.21
CA VAL A 32 7.79 10.49 -3.83
C VAL A 32 7.16 11.47 -4.82
N PHE A 33 6.00 11.10 -5.34
CA PHE A 33 5.11 12.00 -6.08
C PHE A 33 3.90 12.31 -5.19
N GLU A 34 3.47 13.57 -5.13
CA GLU A 34 2.35 14.01 -4.30
C GLU A 34 1.36 14.88 -5.08
N THR A 35 0.07 14.67 -4.83
CA THR A 35 -1.03 15.47 -5.37
C THR A 35 -2.23 15.41 -4.43
N LYS A 36 -3.34 16.12 -4.76
CA LYS A 36 -4.59 16.08 -3.99
C LYS A 36 -5.79 15.83 -4.87
N ALA A 37 -6.73 15.01 -4.40
CA ALA A 37 -8.03 14.80 -5.02
C ALA A 37 -9.11 14.57 -3.96
N LEU A 38 -10.26 15.23 -4.06
CA LEU A 38 -11.40 15.10 -3.13
C LEU A 38 -11.02 15.27 -1.65
N GLY A 39 -10.04 16.11 -1.35
CA GLY A 39 -9.52 16.32 0.01
C GLY A 39 -8.48 15.30 0.46
N ILE A 40 -8.29 14.19 -0.29
CA ILE A 40 -7.29 13.16 0.02
C ILE A 40 -5.92 13.62 -0.47
N GLN A 41 -4.89 13.52 0.39
CA GLN A 41 -3.49 13.60 -0.02
C GLN A 41 -3.09 12.28 -0.69
N LEU A 42 -2.86 12.30 -2.01
CA LEU A 42 -2.37 11.14 -2.75
C LEU A 42 -0.85 11.21 -2.88
N SER A 43 -0.19 10.10 -2.67
CA SER A 43 1.24 9.97 -2.92
C SER A 43 1.57 8.63 -3.58
N ILE A 44 2.59 8.65 -4.46
CA ILE A 44 3.18 7.43 -5.00
C ILE A 44 4.56 7.31 -4.39
N LYS A 45 4.86 6.16 -3.77
CA LYS A 45 6.11 5.91 -3.05
C LYS A 45 6.79 4.64 -3.51
N MET A 46 8.13 4.65 -3.50
CA MET A 46 8.94 3.45 -3.78
C MET A 46 9.14 2.63 -2.50
N VAL A 47 8.06 2.07 -1.95
CA VAL A 47 8.05 1.27 -0.73
C VAL A 47 7.30 -0.04 -0.96
N GLY A 48 7.57 -1.03 -0.10
CA GLY A 48 6.82 -2.29 -0.11
C GLY A 48 5.63 -2.26 0.86
N PRO A 49 4.63 -3.14 0.67
CA PRO A 49 3.38 -3.14 1.45
C PRO A 49 3.54 -3.45 2.94
N TYR A 50 4.74 -3.82 3.37
CA TYR A 50 5.08 -4.03 4.77
C TYR A 50 5.79 -2.82 5.41
N MET A 51 5.98 -1.71 4.68
CA MET A 51 6.79 -0.56 5.12
C MET A 51 5.95 0.68 5.47
N GLU A 52 4.77 0.87 4.85
CA GLU A 52 3.98 2.08 5.01
C GLU A 52 3.18 2.09 6.33
N ALA A 53 3.24 3.21 7.05
CA ALA A 53 2.47 3.41 8.29
C ALA A 53 1.03 3.82 7.96
N ALA A 54 0.18 2.85 7.64
CA ALA A 54 -1.22 3.05 7.28
C ALA A 54 -2.19 2.62 8.39
N ASP A 55 -3.42 3.16 8.36
CA ASP A 55 -4.51 2.61 9.16
C ASP A 55 -5.09 1.35 8.51
N LEU A 56 -4.95 1.27 7.16
CA LEU A 56 -5.34 0.13 6.34
C LEU A 56 -4.35 -0.03 5.18
N GLN A 57 -3.59 -1.12 5.20
CA GLN A 57 -2.81 -1.61 4.07
C GLN A 57 -3.67 -2.55 3.24
N ILE A 58 -3.68 -2.39 1.93
CA ILE A 58 -4.45 -3.20 0.99
C ILE A 58 -3.51 -3.81 -0.04
N ILE A 59 -3.67 -5.10 -0.28
CA ILE A 59 -3.10 -5.80 -1.44
C ILE A 59 -4.22 -6.56 -2.17
N CYS A 60 -3.94 -7.06 -3.37
CA CYS A 60 -4.82 -8.00 -4.04
C CYS A 60 -4.07 -9.29 -4.41
N LEU A 61 -4.80 -10.40 -4.42
CA LEU A 61 -4.27 -11.71 -4.80
C LEU A 61 -5.25 -12.42 -5.74
N PHE A 62 -4.70 -13.18 -6.68
CA PHE A 62 -5.50 -14.06 -7.54
C PHE A 62 -6.14 -15.19 -6.75
N LYS A 63 -7.10 -15.87 -7.36
CA LYS A 63 -7.67 -17.10 -6.84
C LYS A 63 -6.57 -18.13 -6.57
N HIS A 64 -6.70 -18.83 -5.43
CA HIS A 64 -5.76 -19.87 -5.02
C HIS A 64 -5.64 -20.97 -6.08
N LYS A 65 -4.42 -21.36 -6.41
CA LYS A 65 -4.14 -22.40 -7.39
C LYS A 65 -4.02 -23.76 -6.70
N ASP A 66 -4.58 -24.81 -7.28
CA ASP A 66 -4.46 -26.17 -6.77
C ASP A 66 -2.99 -26.64 -6.65
N SER A 67 -2.11 -26.06 -7.48
CA SER A 67 -0.66 -26.30 -7.42
C SER A 67 0.05 -25.55 -6.29
N GLY A 68 -0.69 -24.75 -5.52
CA GLY A 68 -0.15 -23.78 -4.55
C GLY A 68 0.18 -22.44 -5.16
N ASP A 69 0.18 -21.40 -4.33
CA ASP A 69 0.55 -20.05 -4.74
C ASP A 69 2.07 -19.91 -4.80
N THR A 70 2.54 -19.11 -5.75
CA THR A 70 3.96 -18.76 -5.87
C THR A 70 4.09 -17.25 -5.76
N TYR A 71 4.60 -16.77 -4.63
CA TYR A 71 4.87 -15.34 -4.42
C TYR A 71 6.32 -15.01 -4.72
N GLN A 72 6.55 -13.86 -5.35
CA GLN A 72 7.85 -13.26 -5.59
C GLN A 72 7.84 -11.83 -5.03
N GLY A 73 8.99 -11.15 -5.10
CA GLY A 73 9.08 -9.73 -4.78
C GLY A 73 8.38 -9.32 -3.49
N ALA A 74 7.62 -8.23 -3.58
CA ALA A 74 6.95 -7.62 -2.44
C ALA A 74 5.86 -8.51 -1.82
N ALA A 75 5.18 -9.36 -2.58
CA ALA A 75 4.20 -10.31 -2.03
C ALA A 75 4.86 -11.35 -1.12
N LYS A 76 6.01 -11.90 -1.55
CA LYS A 76 6.81 -12.85 -0.75
C LYS A 76 7.34 -12.20 0.51
N ASP A 77 7.90 -11.00 0.40
CA ASP A 77 8.46 -10.27 1.53
C ASP A 77 7.36 -9.89 2.53
N THR A 78 6.18 -9.53 2.04
CA THR A 78 5.00 -9.23 2.88
C THR A 78 4.56 -10.46 3.67
N ASP A 79 4.44 -11.62 3.02
CA ASP A 79 4.07 -12.86 3.72
C ASP A 79 5.12 -13.24 4.77
N ALA A 80 6.41 -13.08 4.46
CA ALA A 80 7.50 -13.29 5.42
C ALA A 80 7.40 -12.35 6.64
N HIS A 81 7.14 -11.05 6.44
CA HIS A 81 6.93 -10.09 7.53
C HIS A 81 5.70 -10.44 8.37
N LEU A 82 4.65 -10.96 7.74
CA LEU A 82 3.46 -11.46 8.42
C LEU A 82 3.65 -12.82 9.11
N GLY A 83 4.83 -13.42 9.02
CA GLY A 83 5.12 -14.74 9.60
C GLY A 83 4.41 -15.90 8.88
N GLY A 84 4.16 -15.75 7.56
CA GLY A 84 3.50 -16.78 6.74
C GLY A 84 1.97 -16.79 6.86
N VAL A 85 1.36 -15.73 7.38
CA VAL A 85 -0.10 -15.65 7.58
C VAL A 85 -0.86 -15.75 6.26
N LEU A 86 -0.39 -15.07 5.19
CA LEU A 86 -1.07 -15.11 3.89
C LEU A 86 -1.09 -16.52 3.33
N SER A 87 0.06 -17.18 3.28
CA SER A 87 0.17 -18.59 2.84
C SER A 87 -0.67 -19.53 3.70
N ALA A 88 -0.70 -19.34 5.03
CA ALA A 88 -1.49 -20.16 5.93
C ALA A 88 -3.00 -20.04 5.69
N LEU A 89 -3.51 -18.81 5.49
CA LEU A 89 -4.92 -18.55 5.18
C LEU A 89 -5.33 -19.22 3.87
N ARG A 90 -4.49 -19.11 2.85
CA ARG A 90 -4.70 -19.70 1.53
C ARG A 90 -4.74 -21.22 1.59
N ASN A 91 -3.73 -21.83 2.20
CA ASN A 91 -3.62 -23.27 2.33
C ASN A 91 -4.76 -23.91 3.14
N ARG A 92 -5.40 -23.14 4.03
CA ARG A 92 -6.58 -23.59 4.79
C ARG A 92 -7.91 -23.27 4.09
N GLY A 93 -7.88 -22.60 2.95
CA GLY A 93 -9.09 -22.19 2.23
C GLY A 93 -9.91 -21.10 2.95
N GLU A 94 -9.30 -20.38 3.91
CA GLU A 94 -9.97 -19.30 4.63
C GLU A 94 -10.05 -18.01 3.80
N PHE A 95 -9.19 -17.89 2.79
CA PHE A 95 -9.25 -16.88 1.74
C PHE A 95 -8.93 -17.55 0.40
N VAL A 96 -9.92 -17.67 -0.46
CA VAL A 96 -9.79 -18.32 -1.76
C VAL A 96 -9.28 -17.36 -2.83
N GLY A 97 -9.65 -16.09 -2.76
CA GLY A 97 -9.28 -15.05 -3.72
C GLY A 97 -10.29 -14.88 -4.86
N GLU A 98 -11.56 -15.25 -4.66
CA GLU A 98 -12.63 -14.94 -5.62
C GLU A 98 -12.71 -13.42 -5.85
N LEU A 99 -13.14 -12.99 -7.03
CA LEU A 99 -13.22 -11.56 -7.36
C LEU A 99 -14.09 -10.80 -6.35
N GLY A 100 -13.45 -9.87 -5.65
CA GLY A 100 -14.10 -9.05 -4.63
C GLY A 100 -14.23 -9.71 -3.26
N GLU A 101 -13.76 -10.95 -3.06
CA GLU A 101 -13.61 -11.52 -1.73
C GLU A 101 -12.63 -10.66 -0.91
N THR A 102 -12.95 -10.41 0.36
CA THR A 102 -12.09 -9.62 1.25
C THR A 102 -11.73 -10.40 2.49
N PHE A 103 -10.48 -10.30 2.89
CA PHE A 103 -10.00 -10.81 4.17
C PHE A 103 -9.27 -9.70 4.92
N LEU A 104 -9.70 -9.42 6.15
CA LEU A 104 -9.18 -8.34 6.98
C LEU A 104 -8.65 -8.89 8.29
N PHE A 105 -7.43 -8.51 8.67
CA PHE A 105 -6.85 -8.87 9.95
C PHE A 105 -5.92 -7.78 10.50
N ALA A 106 -5.59 -7.87 11.78
CA ALA A 106 -4.51 -7.08 12.37
C ALA A 106 -3.19 -7.82 12.17
N PRO A 107 -2.15 -7.17 11.59
CA PRO A 107 -0.83 -7.79 11.49
C PRO A 107 -0.29 -8.23 12.84
N PRO A 108 0.50 -9.31 12.92
CA PRO A 108 1.18 -9.69 14.14
C PRO A 108 1.98 -8.51 14.72
N LYS A 109 2.00 -8.39 16.05
CA LYS A 109 2.64 -7.26 16.72
C LYS A 109 4.11 -7.10 16.30
N GLY A 110 4.45 -5.93 15.76
CA GLY A 110 5.81 -5.60 15.33
C GLY A 110 6.19 -6.15 13.96
N SER A 111 5.30 -6.81 13.23
CA SER A 111 5.57 -7.34 11.88
C SER A 111 5.59 -6.26 10.81
N MET A 112 4.73 -5.26 10.93
CA MET A 112 4.66 -4.12 10.04
C MET A 112 3.99 -2.91 10.73
N PRO A 113 4.18 -1.67 10.18
CA PRO A 113 3.62 -0.47 10.80
C PRO A 113 2.13 -0.25 10.52
N ALA A 114 1.53 -0.96 9.55
CA ALA A 114 0.10 -0.86 9.26
C ALA A 114 -0.75 -1.42 10.40
N LYS A 115 -1.84 -0.74 10.76
CA LYS A 115 -2.74 -1.18 11.86
C LYS A 115 -3.63 -2.36 11.45
N ARG A 116 -4.04 -2.40 10.18
CA ARG A 116 -4.89 -3.43 9.58
C ARG A 116 -4.37 -3.77 8.20
N PHE A 117 -4.53 -5.02 7.84
CA PHE A 117 -4.12 -5.53 6.55
C PHE A 117 -5.34 -6.19 5.87
N MET A 118 -5.63 -5.78 4.66
CA MET A 118 -6.73 -6.31 3.87
C MET A 118 -6.22 -6.90 2.57
N VAL A 119 -6.66 -8.10 2.27
CA VAL A 119 -6.47 -8.75 0.99
C VAL A 119 -7.78 -8.71 0.23
N ILE A 120 -7.75 -8.35 -1.06
CA ILE A 120 -8.90 -8.38 -1.95
C ILE A 120 -8.64 -9.38 -3.07
N GLY A 121 -9.58 -10.29 -3.30
CA GLY A 121 -9.50 -11.29 -4.37
C GLY A 121 -9.65 -10.66 -5.75
N LEU A 122 -8.83 -11.11 -6.69
CA LEU A 122 -8.87 -10.74 -8.12
C LEU A 122 -9.64 -11.74 -8.99
N GLY A 123 -10.04 -12.90 -8.44
CA GLY A 123 -10.59 -14.00 -9.22
C GLY A 123 -9.51 -14.79 -9.97
N ASP A 124 -9.93 -15.57 -10.95
CA ASP A 124 -9.03 -16.37 -11.78
C ASP A 124 -8.03 -15.47 -12.54
N GLU A 125 -6.76 -15.84 -12.50
CA GLU A 125 -5.67 -15.09 -13.15
C GLU A 125 -5.90 -14.87 -14.66
N LYS A 126 -6.46 -15.88 -15.35
CA LYS A 126 -6.76 -15.82 -16.78
C LYS A 126 -7.85 -14.79 -17.15
N ASP A 127 -8.71 -14.43 -16.19
CA ASP A 127 -9.82 -13.51 -16.35
C ASP A 127 -9.48 -12.09 -15.87
N LEU A 128 -8.21 -11.85 -15.49
CA LEU A 128 -7.76 -10.53 -15.07
C LEU A 128 -8.02 -9.48 -16.14
N SER A 129 -8.68 -8.42 -15.76
CA SER A 129 -9.00 -7.27 -16.62
C SER A 129 -8.97 -5.97 -15.81
N LEU A 130 -9.04 -4.83 -16.49
CA LEU A 130 -9.21 -3.55 -15.83
C LEU A 130 -10.53 -3.49 -15.03
N ASP A 131 -11.56 -4.27 -15.42
CA ASP A 131 -12.81 -4.34 -14.64
C ASP A 131 -12.60 -5.02 -13.28
N SER A 132 -11.70 -6.00 -13.17
CA SER A 132 -11.30 -6.57 -11.88
C SER A 132 -10.73 -5.49 -10.95
N LEU A 133 -9.86 -4.62 -11.47
CA LEU A 133 -9.27 -3.53 -10.70
C LEU A 133 -10.28 -2.42 -10.37
N ARG A 134 -11.29 -2.20 -11.22
CA ARG A 134 -12.43 -1.32 -10.89
C ARG A 134 -13.20 -1.82 -9.67
N VAL A 135 -13.45 -3.12 -9.60
CA VAL A 135 -14.10 -3.74 -8.43
C VAL A 135 -13.25 -3.53 -7.18
N VAL A 136 -11.95 -3.81 -7.26
CA VAL A 136 -11.00 -3.65 -6.14
C VAL A 136 -10.97 -2.21 -5.62
N GLY A 137 -10.86 -1.21 -6.50
CA GLY A 137 -10.84 0.20 -6.10
C GLY A 137 -12.12 0.66 -5.38
N ARG A 138 -13.29 0.20 -5.84
CA ARG A 138 -14.57 0.50 -5.19
C ARG A 138 -14.68 -0.15 -3.79
N ILE A 139 -14.21 -1.39 -3.66
CA ILE A 139 -14.18 -2.09 -2.38
C ILE A 139 -13.24 -1.36 -1.43
N ALA A 140 -12.03 -1.01 -1.88
CA ALA A 140 -11.04 -0.31 -1.08
C ALA A 140 -11.59 0.98 -0.45
N ALA A 141 -12.29 1.83 -1.22
CA ALA A 141 -12.88 3.06 -0.72
C ALA A 141 -13.95 2.79 0.36
N ARG A 142 -14.89 1.88 0.07
CA ARG A 142 -15.99 1.58 0.99
C ARG A 142 -15.51 0.93 2.29
N GLU A 143 -14.55 0.02 2.19
CA GLU A 143 -13.95 -0.60 3.37
C GLU A 143 -13.13 0.42 4.18
N ALA A 144 -12.38 1.33 3.54
CA ALA A 144 -11.68 2.40 4.23
C ALA A 144 -12.66 3.27 5.04
N VAL A 145 -13.78 3.67 4.43
CA VAL A 145 -14.83 4.46 5.12
C VAL A 145 -15.48 3.64 6.24
N ARG A 146 -15.89 2.39 5.98
CA ARG A 146 -16.51 1.50 6.97
C ARG A 146 -15.61 1.27 8.19
N LEU A 147 -14.31 1.08 7.95
CA LEU A 147 -13.30 0.84 8.97
C LEU A 147 -12.78 2.11 9.62
N LYS A 148 -13.20 3.29 9.16
CA LYS A 148 -12.68 4.59 9.58
C LYS A 148 -11.15 4.65 9.46
N ALA A 149 -10.62 4.17 8.35
CA ALA A 149 -9.20 4.21 8.02
C ALA A 149 -8.87 5.54 7.33
N LYS A 150 -8.20 6.43 8.04
CA LYS A 150 -7.84 7.76 7.54
C LYS A 150 -6.66 7.70 6.58
N ARG A 151 -5.70 6.82 6.85
CA ARG A 151 -4.51 6.60 6.03
C ARG A 151 -4.60 5.23 5.39
N VAL A 152 -4.69 5.21 4.07
CA VAL A 152 -4.82 4.00 3.26
C VAL A 152 -3.56 3.83 2.42
N ALA A 153 -3.05 2.60 2.32
CA ALA A 153 -1.97 2.25 1.42
C ALA A 153 -2.40 1.09 0.51
N TRP A 154 -1.95 1.12 -0.73
CA TRP A 154 -2.29 0.18 -1.78
C TRP A 154 -1.05 -0.34 -2.50
N ALA A 155 -0.93 -1.66 -2.63
CA ALA A 155 0.05 -2.34 -3.47
C ALA A 155 -0.64 -3.44 -4.29
N PRO A 156 -0.64 -3.39 -5.62
CA PRO A 156 -1.33 -4.38 -6.45
C PRO A 156 -0.75 -5.80 -6.37
N VAL A 157 0.53 -5.96 -6.15
CA VAL A 157 1.34 -7.21 -6.10
C VAL A 157 1.07 -8.23 -7.23
N ILE A 158 0.35 -7.85 -8.30
CA ILE A 158 -0.02 -8.70 -9.44
C ILE A 158 1.21 -9.29 -10.14
N ARG A 159 2.26 -8.47 -10.28
CA ARG A 159 3.55 -8.89 -10.86
C ARG A 159 4.25 -9.95 -10.02
N ASP A 160 4.06 -9.90 -8.71
CA ASP A 160 4.69 -10.81 -7.76
C ASP A 160 4.04 -12.20 -7.77
N GLU A 161 2.82 -12.32 -8.34
CA GLU A 161 2.17 -13.60 -8.64
C GLU A 161 2.42 -14.07 -10.10
N GLY A 162 3.30 -13.36 -10.85
CA GLY A 162 3.74 -13.75 -12.19
C GLY A 162 2.91 -13.19 -13.35
N ASN A 163 1.83 -12.44 -13.08
CA ASN A 163 0.97 -11.91 -14.14
C ASN A 163 1.51 -10.58 -14.70
N SER A 164 1.52 -10.46 -16.03
CA SER A 164 2.02 -9.27 -16.73
C SER A 164 1.07 -8.74 -17.82
N THR A 165 -0.20 -9.15 -17.80
CA THR A 165 -1.17 -8.78 -18.83
C THR A 165 -1.62 -7.32 -18.77
N ILE A 166 -1.65 -6.74 -17.56
CA ILE A 166 -1.98 -5.32 -17.35
C ILE A 166 -0.69 -4.56 -17.00
N GLU A 167 -0.46 -3.42 -17.63
CA GLU A 167 0.63 -2.53 -17.24
C GLU A 167 0.37 -1.96 -15.85
N VAL A 168 1.41 -1.93 -14.98
CA VAL A 168 1.24 -1.60 -13.54
C VAL A 168 0.64 -0.21 -13.35
N GLY A 169 1.15 0.81 -14.01
CA GLY A 169 0.63 2.17 -13.88
C GLY A 169 -0.80 2.31 -14.42
N GLU A 170 -1.19 1.54 -15.44
CA GLU A 170 -2.58 1.50 -15.92
C GLU A 170 -3.50 0.85 -14.87
N GLY A 171 -3.04 -0.20 -14.22
CA GLY A 171 -3.76 -0.84 -13.12
C GLY A 171 -3.95 0.11 -11.93
N ASP A 172 -2.89 0.79 -11.53
CA ASP A 172 -2.93 1.79 -10.46
C ASP A 172 -3.85 2.97 -10.80
N ARG A 173 -3.82 3.44 -12.05
CA ARG A 173 -4.75 4.47 -12.56
C ARG A 173 -6.20 4.05 -12.37
N VAL A 174 -6.57 2.88 -12.84
CA VAL A 174 -7.94 2.38 -12.75
C VAL A 174 -8.38 2.17 -11.30
N PHE A 175 -7.49 1.65 -10.45
CA PHE A 175 -7.76 1.52 -9.03
C PHE A 175 -8.06 2.89 -8.41
N VAL A 176 -7.20 3.90 -8.63
CA VAL A 176 -7.36 5.26 -8.07
C VAL A 176 -8.64 5.93 -8.57
N GLU A 177 -8.91 5.87 -9.88
CA GLU A 177 -10.14 6.41 -10.48
C GLU A 177 -11.39 5.85 -9.78
N GLN A 178 -11.42 4.54 -9.56
CA GLN A 178 -12.58 3.88 -8.97
C GLN A 178 -12.67 4.06 -7.45
N MET A 179 -11.55 4.14 -6.77
CA MET A 179 -11.51 4.49 -5.35
C MET A 179 -12.04 5.91 -5.13
N LEU A 180 -11.58 6.90 -5.91
CA LEU A 180 -12.08 8.27 -5.85
C LEU A 180 -13.57 8.37 -6.21
N SER A 181 -14.00 7.64 -7.24
CA SER A 181 -15.40 7.59 -7.67
C SER A 181 -16.34 7.04 -6.59
N ALA A 182 -15.93 5.97 -5.91
CA ALA A 182 -16.69 5.41 -4.80
C ALA A 182 -16.68 6.32 -3.57
N TYR A 183 -15.53 6.93 -3.27
CA TYR A 183 -15.40 7.87 -2.15
C TYR A 183 -16.25 9.14 -2.36
N ASP A 184 -16.32 9.70 -3.58
CA ASP A 184 -17.25 10.80 -3.90
C ASP A 184 -18.71 10.42 -3.57
N THR A 185 -19.11 9.19 -3.87
CA THR A 185 -20.44 8.70 -3.53
C THR A 185 -20.65 8.67 -2.01
N GLU A 186 -19.67 8.16 -1.25
CA GLU A 186 -19.73 8.15 0.22
C GLU A 186 -19.79 9.59 0.80
N GLN A 187 -19.02 10.53 0.25
CA GLN A 187 -19.07 11.93 0.68
C GLN A 187 -20.43 12.59 0.38
N ARG A 188 -21.04 12.26 -0.76
CA ARG A 188 -22.41 12.74 -1.11
C ARG A 188 -23.46 12.22 -0.13
N LEU A 189 -23.41 10.94 0.23
CA LEU A 189 -24.29 10.35 1.25
C LEU A 189 -24.11 11.04 2.61
N GLN A 190 -22.88 11.30 3.01
CA GLN A 190 -22.54 12.01 4.26
C GLN A 190 -23.06 13.45 4.25
N THR A 191 -22.90 14.17 3.13
CA THR A 191 -23.38 15.55 2.98
C THR A 191 -24.89 15.65 3.13
N GLN A 192 -25.63 14.60 2.73
CA GLN A 192 -27.08 14.54 2.82
C GLN A 192 -27.58 13.88 4.12
N GLY A 193 -26.67 13.56 5.05
CA GLY A 193 -27.05 12.94 6.34
C GLY A 193 -27.46 11.47 6.24
N LEU A 194 -27.20 10.81 5.10
CA LEU A 194 -27.51 9.40 4.86
C LEU A 194 -26.40 8.45 5.31
N ALA A 195 -25.23 9.00 5.66
CA ALA A 195 -24.10 8.26 6.24
C ALA A 195 -23.37 9.11 7.28
N PRO A 196 -22.68 8.47 8.25
CA PRO A 196 -21.85 9.18 9.23
C PRO A 196 -20.70 9.90 8.55
N LYS A 197 -20.35 11.12 9.01
CA LYS A 197 -19.21 11.87 8.51
C LYS A 197 -17.91 11.14 8.77
N PHE A 198 -17.10 11.01 7.75
CA PHE A 198 -15.76 10.45 7.81
C PHE A 198 -14.94 10.89 6.59
N ASP A 199 -13.68 11.28 6.81
CA ASP A 199 -12.77 11.68 5.75
C ASP A 199 -11.54 10.77 5.70
N ILE A 200 -11.22 10.29 4.49
CA ILE A 200 -9.92 9.67 4.19
C ILE A 200 -8.92 10.84 4.06
N GLU A 201 -7.84 10.81 4.84
CA GLU A 201 -6.82 11.87 4.86
C GLU A 201 -5.74 11.64 3.79
N SER A 202 -5.31 10.38 3.63
CA SER A 202 -4.26 10.05 2.66
C SER A 202 -4.46 8.68 1.99
N LEU A 203 -3.99 8.60 0.74
CA LEU A 203 -3.84 7.39 -0.05
C LEU A 203 -2.40 7.30 -0.56
N VAL A 204 -1.70 6.23 -0.22
CA VAL A 204 -0.38 5.90 -0.72
C VAL A 204 -0.50 4.80 -1.75
N ILE A 205 0.03 5.03 -2.95
CA ILE A 205 0.22 4.02 -3.99
C ILE A 205 1.68 3.55 -3.91
N GLU A 206 1.87 2.27 -3.69
CA GLU A 206 3.19 1.67 -3.51
C GLU A 206 3.65 1.08 -4.84
N ALA A 207 4.70 1.65 -5.40
CA ALA A 207 5.24 1.24 -6.68
C ALA A 207 6.71 0.82 -6.52
N GLY A 208 7.07 -0.34 -7.09
CA GLY A 208 8.46 -0.75 -7.19
C GLY A 208 9.28 0.21 -8.08
N PRO A 209 10.62 0.23 -7.95
CA PRO A 209 11.47 1.18 -8.68
C PRO A 209 11.27 1.19 -10.19
N THR A 210 11.06 0.01 -10.78
CA THR A 210 10.83 -0.15 -12.23
C THR A 210 9.49 0.46 -12.70
N PHE A 211 8.51 0.55 -11.83
CA PHE A 211 7.14 0.94 -12.17
C PHE A 211 6.80 2.37 -11.74
N PHE A 212 7.62 2.99 -10.91
CA PHE A 212 7.33 4.29 -10.29
C PHE A 212 6.99 5.39 -11.30
N ASP A 213 7.83 5.61 -12.32
CA ASP A 213 7.62 6.69 -13.28
C ASP A 213 6.35 6.44 -14.14
N GLY A 214 6.06 5.17 -14.47
CA GLY A 214 4.82 4.76 -15.14
C GLY A 214 3.59 5.01 -14.27
N ALA A 215 3.65 4.64 -13.00
CA ALA A 215 2.58 4.87 -12.03
C ALA A 215 2.30 6.38 -11.85
N VAL A 216 3.33 7.22 -11.68
CA VAL A 216 3.20 8.68 -11.58
C VAL A 216 2.46 9.25 -12.79
N LYS A 217 2.88 8.88 -14.00
CA LYS A 217 2.26 9.36 -15.23
C LYS A 217 0.79 8.94 -15.34
N GLN A 218 0.52 7.65 -15.18
CA GLN A 218 -0.81 7.08 -15.38
C GLN A 218 -1.80 7.51 -14.29
N VAL A 219 -1.40 7.47 -13.04
CA VAL A 219 -2.24 7.91 -11.91
C VAL A 219 -2.55 9.39 -12.00
N GLY A 220 -1.57 10.25 -12.35
CA GLY A 220 -1.81 11.67 -12.57
C GLY A 220 -2.89 11.92 -13.63
N GLN A 221 -2.81 11.26 -14.79
CA GLN A 221 -3.82 11.34 -15.85
C GLN A 221 -5.19 10.84 -15.39
N GLY A 222 -5.22 9.76 -14.60
CA GLY A 222 -6.46 9.22 -14.04
C GLY A 222 -7.13 10.17 -13.07
N ILE A 223 -6.37 10.83 -12.21
CA ILE A 223 -6.90 11.84 -11.28
C ILE A 223 -7.57 12.99 -12.04
N ASP A 224 -6.90 13.55 -13.04
CA ASP A 224 -7.46 14.64 -13.85
C ASP A 224 -8.75 14.20 -14.55
N SER A 225 -8.75 13.00 -15.13
CA SER A 225 -9.91 12.42 -15.82
C SER A 225 -11.09 12.22 -14.88
N ILE A 226 -10.88 11.56 -13.73
CA ILE A 226 -11.97 11.24 -12.80
C ILE A 226 -12.53 12.51 -12.15
N ILE A 227 -11.71 13.50 -11.79
CA ILE A 227 -12.21 14.76 -11.23
C ILE A 227 -13.12 15.48 -12.24
N ALA A 228 -12.72 15.52 -13.52
CA ALA A 228 -13.55 16.10 -14.57
C ALA A 228 -14.87 15.35 -14.79
N GLU A 229 -14.89 14.03 -14.57
CA GLU A 229 -16.11 13.22 -14.62
C GLU A 229 -17.01 13.48 -13.40
N LEU A 230 -16.44 13.49 -12.19
CA LEU A 230 -17.18 13.70 -10.95
C LEU A 230 -17.85 15.07 -10.88
N GLN A 231 -17.24 16.11 -11.47
CA GLN A 231 -17.84 17.43 -11.57
C GLN A 231 -19.12 17.48 -12.43
N LYS A 232 -19.32 16.50 -13.31
CA LYS A 232 -20.51 16.38 -14.16
C LYS A 232 -21.65 15.61 -13.49
N ARG A 233 -21.42 15.00 -12.34
CA ARG A 233 -22.44 14.24 -11.63
C ARG A 233 -23.59 15.14 -11.18
N ASP A 234 -24.80 14.65 -11.27
CA ASP A 234 -25.99 15.32 -10.75
C ASP A 234 -25.84 15.56 -9.23
N SER A 235 -26.07 16.81 -8.81
CA SER A 235 -25.99 17.24 -7.42
C SER A 235 -27.36 17.28 -6.73
N THR A 236 -28.43 16.86 -7.43
CA THR A 236 -29.79 16.78 -6.85
C THR A 236 -29.77 15.87 -5.61
N PRO A 237 -30.36 16.28 -4.47
CA PRO A 237 -30.47 15.43 -3.29
C PRO A 237 -31.13 14.09 -3.57
N TYR A 238 -30.63 13.00 -2.98
CA TYR A 238 -31.21 11.65 -3.13
C TYR A 238 -32.59 11.52 -2.49
N ALA A 239 -32.86 12.29 -1.46
CA ALA A 239 -34.16 12.34 -0.80
C ALA A 239 -34.74 13.75 -0.89
N SER A 240 -36.02 13.87 -1.23
CA SER A 240 -36.72 15.14 -1.13
C SER A 240 -36.82 15.57 0.33
N THR A 241 -36.24 16.75 0.64
CA THR A 241 -36.35 17.37 1.97
C THR A 241 -37.66 18.12 2.16
N THR A 242 -38.64 17.96 1.26
CA THR A 242 -39.97 18.56 1.40
C THR A 242 -40.66 17.93 2.59
N LYS A 243 -40.64 18.60 3.73
CA LYS A 243 -41.55 18.42 4.83
C LYS A 243 -42.76 19.30 4.63
#